data_4ed0b3858465f3fc66b7d95db1937b33
#
_entry.id   4ed0b3858465f3fc66b7d95db1937b33
#
_cell.length_a   1.000
_cell.length_b   1.000
_cell.length_c   1.000
_cell.angle_alpha   90.00
_cell.angle_beta   90.00
_cell.angle_gamma   90.00
#
_symmetry.space_group_name_H-M   'P 1'
#
loop_
_entity.id
_entity.type
_entity.pdbx_description
1 polymer ?
#
loop_
_entity_poly.entity_id
_entity_poly.type
_entity_poly.pdbx_seq_one_letter_code
_entity_poly.pdbx_strand_id
1 'polypeptide(L)'
;MRDPRDDWRRFDAAAIPSKDSTPHLDSFLHEVKTEAAGRPLMLLDVGCGSGRLSRMFFEQGFSVLGVDINPGALHAAEHNAASADTVGRSLRFAVADFAEDASPQLSGGPFDVVVCQLVISIIGDVCHRVNLLRHARENLRPGGRLFLSASGVSDTINAGYALLYADDLPLTGERHTYLSRNDRGKVLYVTHHFTVDELTTLLEAAGFDEISVVTEREASSRRPDEAAYFLYATCRSKQ
;
A
#
# COMPACT_ATOMS: atom_id res chain seq x y z
N MET A 1 -5.42 22.66 11.12
CA MET A 1 -5.20 22.15 9.74
C MET A 1 -6.10 20.92 9.59
N ARG A 2 -6.80 20.73 8.46
CA ARG A 2 -7.65 19.54 8.25
C ARG A 2 -6.74 18.32 8.12
N ASP A 3 -7.09 17.20 8.78
CA ASP A 3 -6.33 15.96 8.65
C ASP A 3 -6.47 15.40 7.21
N PRO A 4 -5.38 15.23 6.45
CA PRO A 4 -5.44 14.70 5.08
C PRO A 4 -6.11 13.32 4.99
N ARG A 5 -6.12 12.55 6.08
CA ARG A 5 -6.78 11.24 6.16
C ARG A 5 -8.30 11.34 6.07
N ASP A 6 -8.89 12.48 6.48
CA ASP A 6 -10.33 12.71 6.35
C ASP A 6 -10.78 12.74 4.87
N ASP A 7 -9.89 13.14 3.97
CA ASP A 7 -10.18 13.12 2.54
C ASP A 7 -10.23 11.68 2.03
N TRP A 8 -9.34 10.79 2.48
CA TRP A 8 -9.35 9.38 2.10
C TRP A 8 -10.52 8.61 2.69
N ARG A 9 -10.95 8.91 3.92
CA ARG A 9 -12.14 8.31 4.55
C ARG A 9 -13.43 8.57 3.75
N ARG A 10 -13.46 9.63 2.94
CA ARG A 10 -14.61 10.09 2.16
C ARG A 10 -14.39 10.09 0.66
N PHE A 11 -13.25 9.62 0.22
CA PHE A 11 -12.92 9.59 -1.21
C PHE A 11 -13.86 8.62 -1.92
N ASP A 12 -14.29 8.99 -3.14
CA ASP A 12 -15.10 8.08 -3.96
C ASP A 12 -14.29 6.82 -4.28
N ALA A 13 -14.77 5.68 -3.79
CA ALA A 13 -14.10 4.39 -3.97
C ALA A 13 -13.87 4.05 -5.45
N ALA A 14 -14.78 4.48 -6.34
CA ALA A 14 -14.63 4.27 -7.78
C ALA A 14 -13.53 5.13 -8.42
N ALA A 15 -13.14 6.23 -7.76
CA ALA A 15 -12.10 7.15 -8.22
C ALA A 15 -10.74 6.88 -7.59
N ILE A 16 -10.62 5.90 -6.69
CA ILE A 16 -9.34 5.51 -6.09
C ILE A 16 -8.47 4.88 -7.18
N PRO A 17 -7.27 5.44 -7.47
CA PRO A 17 -6.34 4.80 -8.38
C PRO A 17 -5.98 3.43 -7.85
N SER A 18 -6.33 2.39 -8.56
CA SER A 18 -5.96 1.03 -8.21
C SER A 18 -4.98 0.49 -9.25
N LYS A 19 -3.98 -0.24 -8.80
CA LYS A 19 -3.06 -0.95 -9.68
C LYS A 19 -3.46 -2.42 -9.71
N ASP A 20 -3.38 -3.02 -10.88
CA ASP A 20 -3.49 -4.47 -11.01
C ASP A 20 -2.29 -5.16 -10.36
N SER A 21 -2.34 -6.49 -10.26
CA SER A 21 -1.16 -7.25 -9.89
C SER A 21 0.00 -6.91 -10.85
N THR A 22 1.20 -6.96 -10.31
CA THR A 22 2.43 -6.72 -11.06
C THR A 22 3.25 -8.00 -11.08
N PRO A 23 4.15 -8.19 -12.07
CA PRO A 23 5.05 -9.33 -12.08
C PRO A 23 5.84 -9.50 -10.78
N HIS A 24 6.20 -8.38 -10.12
CA HIS A 24 6.90 -8.39 -8.83
C HIS A 24 6.03 -8.96 -7.70
N LEU A 25 4.74 -8.56 -7.64
CA LEU A 25 3.80 -9.10 -6.67
C LEU A 25 3.53 -10.58 -6.93
N ASP A 26 3.34 -10.96 -8.19
CA ASP A 26 3.07 -12.37 -8.56
C ASP A 26 4.26 -13.28 -8.23
N SER A 27 5.49 -12.85 -8.51
CA SER A 27 6.72 -13.56 -8.14
C SER A 27 6.85 -13.70 -6.62
N PHE A 28 6.64 -12.62 -5.89
CA PHE A 28 6.66 -12.62 -4.43
C PHE A 28 5.66 -13.61 -3.82
N LEU A 29 4.40 -13.60 -4.30
CA LEU A 29 3.38 -14.54 -3.81
C LEU A 29 3.69 -15.99 -4.16
N HIS A 30 4.30 -16.23 -5.31
CA HIS A 30 4.78 -17.56 -5.71
C HIS A 30 5.87 -18.07 -4.76
N GLU A 31 6.87 -17.24 -4.45
CA GLU A 31 7.93 -17.58 -3.49
C GLU A 31 7.35 -17.92 -2.11
N VAL A 32 6.46 -17.05 -1.58
CA VAL A 32 5.80 -17.28 -0.28
C VAL A 32 5.06 -18.60 -0.25
N LYS A 33 4.32 -18.96 -1.30
CA LYS A 33 3.61 -20.24 -1.40
C LYS A 33 4.57 -21.43 -1.47
N THR A 34 5.67 -21.29 -2.18
CA THR A 34 6.71 -22.31 -2.29
C THR A 34 7.36 -22.55 -0.92
N GLU A 35 7.74 -21.51 -0.19
CA GLU A 35 8.29 -21.61 1.17
C GLU A 35 7.31 -22.25 2.16
N ALA A 36 6.01 -22.01 1.99
CA ALA A 36 4.98 -22.55 2.87
C ALA A 36 4.74 -24.06 2.69
N ALA A 37 5.21 -24.66 1.60
CA ALA A 37 5.12 -26.11 1.32
C ALA A 37 3.69 -26.69 1.49
N GLY A 38 2.67 -25.95 1.05
CA GLY A 38 1.26 -26.35 1.13
C GLY A 38 0.56 -26.01 2.46
N ARG A 39 1.24 -25.39 3.42
CA ARG A 39 0.62 -24.89 4.64
C ARG A 39 -0.38 -23.76 4.30
N PRO A 40 -1.56 -23.71 4.94
CA PRO A 40 -2.48 -22.58 4.80
C PRO A 40 -1.78 -21.24 5.15
N LEU A 41 -2.02 -20.23 4.35
CA LEU A 41 -1.42 -18.89 4.50
C LEU A 41 -2.49 -17.85 4.76
N MET A 42 -2.18 -16.94 5.69
CA MET A 42 -2.99 -15.77 6.01
C MET A 42 -2.33 -14.52 5.46
N LEU A 43 -3.09 -13.74 4.70
CA LEU A 43 -2.64 -12.51 4.06
C LEU A 43 -3.47 -11.31 4.56
N LEU A 44 -2.77 -10.24 4.91
CA LEU A 44 -3.35 -8.94 5.22
C LEU A 44 -3.10 -7.99 4.04
N ASP A 45 -4.18 -7.46 3.46
CA ASP A 45 -4.15 -6.49 2.37
C ASP A 45 -4.45 -5.09 2.93
N VAL A 46 -3.42 -4.25 3.10
CA VAL A 46 -3.51 -2.92 3.70
C VAL A 46 -3.79 -1.88 2.65
N GLY A 47 -4.89 -1.13 2.80
CA GLY A 47 -5.41 -0.20 1.81
C GLY A 47 -6.07 -0.93 0.65
N CYS A 48 -6.88 -1.93 0.96
CA CYS A 48 -7.46 -2.85 -0.02
C CYS A 48 -8.49 -2.19 -0.97
N GLY A 49 -8.95 -0.98 -0.68
CA GLY A 49 -9.96 -0.28 -1.46
C GLY A 49 -11.21 -1.12 -1.66
N SER A 50 -11.65 -1.27 -2.90
CA SER A 50 -12.82 -2.10 -3.27
C SER A 50 -12.56 -3.62 -3.28
N GLY A 51 -11.45 -4.08 -2.73
CA GLY A 51 -11.16 -5.50 -2.49
C GLY A 51 -10.74 -6.30 -3.72
N ARG A 52 -10.38 -5.65 -4.83
CA ARG A 52 -10.03 -6.35 -6.08
C ARG A 52 -8.81 -7.25 -5.92
N LEU A 53 -7.73 -6.74 -5.34
CA LEU A 53 -6.53 -7.55 -5.04
C LEU A 53 -6.79 -8.57 -3.93
N SER A 54 -7.52 -8.18 -2.88
CA SER A 54 -7.91 -9.12 -1.82
C SER A 54 -8.62 -10.35 -2.38
N ARG A 55 -9.53 -10.15 -3.34
CA ARG A 55 -10.21 -11.24 -4.03
C ARG A 55 -9.24 -12.11 -4.84
N MET A 56 -8.35 -11.50 -5.60
CA MET A 56 -7.32 -12.22 -6.35
C MET A 56 -6.44 -13.08 -5.42
N PHE A 57 -6.01 -12.55 -4.26
CA PHE A 57 -5.26 -13.31 -3.27
C PHE A 57 -6.04 -14.50 -2.74
N PHE A 58 -7.33 -14.30 -2.46
CA PHE A 58 -8.22 -15.38 -2.04
C PHE A 58 -8.33 -16.49 -3.11
N GLU A 59 -8.53 -16.10 -4.38
CA GLU A 59 -8.58 -17.02 -5.52
C GLU A 59 -7.24 -17.79 -5.70
N GLN A 60 -6.11 -17.16 -5.34
CA GLN A 60 -4.78 -17.78 -5.32
C GLN A 60 -4.52 -18.70 -4.11
N GLY A 61 -5.46 -18.84 -3.18
CA GLY A 61 -5.39 -19.81 -2.10
C GLY A 61 -5.07 -19.27 -0.72
N PHE A 62 -4.99 -17.97 -0.52
CA PHE A 62 -4.82 -17.36 0.79
C PHE A 62 -6.16 -17.23 1.54
N SER A 63 -6.11 -17.27 2.88
CA SER A 63 -7.13 -16.61 3.70
C SER A 63 -6.77 -15.14 3.80
N VAL A 64 -7.72 -14.24 3.51
CA VAL A 64 -7.43 -12.81 3.35
C VAL A 64 -8.26 -11.97 4.31
N LEU A 65 -7.60 -11.00 4.96
CA LEU A 65 -8.23 -9.86 5.58
C LEU A 65 -7.84 -8.60 4.79
N GLY A 66 -8.78 -7.97 4.11
CA GLY A 66 -8.59 -6.66 3.51
C GLY A 66 -8.94 -5.57 4.53
N VAL A 67 -8.09 -4.55 4.65
CA VAL A 67 -8.36 -3.40 5.52
C VAL A 67 -8.21 -2.10 4.75
N ASP A 68 -9.08 -1.14 5.04
CA ASP A 68 -9.02 0.21 4.48
C ASP A 68 -9.56 1.22 5.48
N ILE A 69 -9.14 2.47 5.37
CA ILE A 69 -9.65 3.59 6.16
C ILE A 69 -11.04 4.05 5.69
N ASN A 70 -11.42 3.71 4.45
CA ASN A 70 -12.63 4.17 3.78
C ASN A 70 -13.77 3.13 3.90
N PRO A 71 -14.81 3.38 4.73
CA PRO A 71 -15.92 2.45 4.89
C PRO A 71 -16.71 2.23 3.59
N GLY A 72 -16.80 3.26 2.72
CA GLY A 72 -17.51 3.14 1.44
C GLY A 72 -16.81 2.18 0.47
N ALA A 73 -15.47 2.20 0.45
CA ALA A 73 -14.69 1.25 -0.32
C ALA A 73 -14.88 -0.19 0.18
N LEU A 74 -14.90 -0.38 1.50
CA LEU A 74 -15.11 -1.69 2.11
C LEU A 74 -16.51 -2.23 1.86
N HIS A 75 -17.54 -1.38 1.88
CA HIS A 75 -18.89 -1.81 1.51
C HIS A 75 -18.94 -2.36 0.06
N ALA A 76 -18.25 -1.70 -0.87
CA ALA A 76 -18.10 -2.21 -2.24
C ALA A 76 -17.29 -3.54 -2.26
N ALA A 77 -16.24 -3.67 -1.46
CA ALA A 77 -15.43 -4.87 -1.35
C ALA A 77 -16.26 -6.07 -0.84
N GLU A 78 -17.05 -5.88 0.21
CA GLU A 78 -17.95 -6.91 0.76
C GLU A 78 -18.99 -7.37 -0.26
N HIS A 79 -19.59 -6.43 -0.98
CA HIS A 79 -20.56 -6.74 -2.04
C HIS A 79 -19.92 -7.58 -3.16
N ASN A 80 -18.67 -7.24 -3.55
CA ASN A 80 -17.92 -7.97 -4.58
C ASN A 80 -17.45 -9.34 -4.10
N ALA A 81 -17.34 -9.56 -2.77
CA ALA A 81 -16.88 -10.79 -2.16
C ALA A 81 -18.00 -11.77 -1.79
N ALA A 82 -19.26 -11.37 -1.82
CA ALA A 82 -20.42 -12.11 -1.31
C ALA A 82 -20.58 -13.56 -1.83
N SER A 83 -19.80 -13.98 -2.81
CA SER A 83 -19.76 -15.33 -3.37
C SER A 83 -18.46 -16.11 -3.13
N ALA A 84 -17.57 -15.62 -2.27
CA ALA A 84 -16.17 -16.06 -2.22
C ALA A 84 -15.83 -17.05 -1.07
N ASP A 85 -16.78 -17.39 -0.19
CA ASP A 85 -16.50 -18.32 0.92
C ASP A 85 -16.30 -19.75 0.41
N THR A 86 -15.15 -20.32 0.76
CA THR A 86 -14.85 -21.76 0.55
C THR A 86 -14.52 -22.42 1.87
N VAL A 87 -14.79 -23.73 1.96
CA VAL A 87 -14.48 -24.51 3.17
C VAL A 87 -12.99 -24.36 3.53
N GLY A 88 -12.71 -23.84 4.71
CA GLY A 88 -11.34 -23.72 5.28
C GLY A 88 -10.57 -22.45 4.91
N ARG A 89 -11.14 -21.54 4.10
CA ARG A 89 -10.55 -20.23 3.80
C ARG A 89 -11.58 -19.12 3.91
N SER A 90 -11.13 -17.91 4.26
CA SER A 90 -12.01 -16.75 4.40
C SER A 90 -11.48 -15.54 3.65
N LEU A 91 -12.39 -14.74 3.08
CA LEU A 91 -12.16 -13.40 2.59
C LEU A 91 -13.02 -12.45 3.42
N ARG A 92 -12.38 -11.58 4.19
CA ARG A 92 -13.06 -10.64 5.10
C ARG A 92 -12.50 -9.25 4.93
N PHE A 93 -13.29 -8.24 5.33
CA PHE A 93 -12.90 -6.85 5.31
C PHE A 93 -13.15 -6.17 6.65
N ALA A 94 -12.34 -5.17 7.00
CA ALA A 94 -12.49 -4.39 8.21
C ALA A 94 -11.98 -2.96 8.03
N VAL A 95 -12.63 -2.00 8.69
CA VAL A 95 -12.10 -0.63 8.76
C VAL A 95 -10.90 -0.62 9.70
N ALA A 96 -9.76 -0.14 9.20
CA ALA A 96 -8.56 0.05 10.02
C ALA A 96 -7.69 1.18 9.45
N ASP A 97 -7.14 2.01 10.34
CA ASP A 97 -6.20 3.06 10.01
C ASP A 97 -4.81 2.67 10.50
N PHE A 98 -3.92 2.35 9.57
CA PHE A 98 -2.53 1.97 9.84
C PHE A 98 -1.63 3.19 10.06
N ALA A 99 -2.11 4.39 9.80
CA ALA A 99 -1.37 5.63 10.03
C ALA A 99 -1.59 6.23 11.43
N GLU A 100 -2.56 5.73 12.20
CA GLU A 100 -2.80 6.15 13.59
C GLU A 100 -1.63 5.79 14.51
N ASP A 101 -1.53 6.46 15.69
CA ASP A 101 -0.49 6.16 16.66
C ASP A 101 -0.67 4.78 17.32
N ALA A 102 -1.93 4.40 17.55
CA ALA A 102 -2.28 3.10 18.11
C ALA A 102 -2.39 2.04 17.02
N SER A 103 -1.76 0.87 17.25
CA SER A 103 -1.87 -0.27 16.34
C SER A 103 -3.31 -0.77 16.25
N PRO A 104 -3.84 -0.96 15.02
CA PRO A 104 -5.19 -1.45 14.85
C PRO A 104 -5.32 -2.89 15.39
N GLN A 105 -6.37 -3.12 16.16
CA GLN A 105 -6.68 -4.46 16.69
C GLN A 105 -7.42 -5.28 15.63
N LEU A 106 -6.70 -6.15 14.95
CA LEU A 106 -7.25 -7.01 13.90
C LEU A 106 -7.58 -8.41 14.42
N SER A 107 -8.69 -8.95 13.97
CA SER A 107 -9.02 -10.36 14.20
C SER A 107 -8.38 -11.25 13.13
N GLY A 108 -7.81 -12.38 13.54
CA GLY A 108 -7.31 -13.40 12.62
C GLY A 108 -5.81 -13.37 12.34
N GLY A 109 -5.04 -12.46 12.96
CA GLY A 109 -3.57 -12.50 12.93
C GLY A 109 -2.96 -13.50 13.93
N PRO A 110 -1.64 -13.63 13.96
CA PRO A 110 -0.68 -12.94 13.10
C PRO A 110 -0.67 -13.47 11.67
N PHE A 111 -0.33 -12.60 10.71
CA PHE A 111 -0.36 -12.91 9.27
C PHE A 111 1.00 -13.43 8.78
N ASP A 112 0.95 -14.29 7.76
CA ASP A 112 2.15 -14.79 7.05
C ASP A 112 2.69 -13.73 6.10
N VAL A 113 1.78 -12.97 5.51
CA VAL A 113 2.05 -11.97 4.48
C VAL A 113 1.26 -10.70 4.76
N VAL A 114 1.91 -9.55 4.60
CA VAL A 114 1.27 -8.25 4.45
C VAL A 114 1.55 -7.73 3.04
N VAL A 115 0.52 -7.28 2.36
CA VAL A 115 0.63 -6.54 1.09
C VAL A 115 0.15 -5.11 1.33
N CYS A 116 0.93 -4.12 0.87
CA CYS A 116 0.60 -2.71 0.95
C CYS A 116 0.95 -2.04 -0.38
N GLN A 117 -0.05 -1.85 -1.25
CA GLN A 117 0.20 -1.38 -2.60
C GLN A 117 -0.17 0.09 -2.77
N LEU A 118 0.85 0.94 -3.00
CA LEU A 118 0.77 2.39 -3.23
C LEU A 118 0.20 3.24 -2.07
N VAL A 119 -0.17 2.65 -0.95
CA VAL A 119 -0.77 3.37 0.20
C VAL A 119 0.23 4.32 0.83
N ILE A 120 1.48 3.90 1.02
CA ILE A 120 2.50 4.74 1.68
C ILE A 120 2.75 6.06 0.94
N SER A 121 2.58 6.07 -0.39
CA SER A 121 2.80 7.26 -1.22
C SER A 121 1.73 8.34 -1.06
N ILE A 122 0.57 8.01 -0.52
CA ILE A 122 -0.53 8.97 -0.30
C ILE A 122 -0.66 9.41 1.16
N ILE A 123 0.31 9.05 1.99
CA ILE A 123 0.42 9.48 3.38
C ILE A 123 1.39 10.66 3.44
N GLY A 124 0.84 11.86 3.71
CA GLY A 124 1.60 13.11 3.67
C GLY A 124 2.53 13.33 4.85
N ASP A 125 2.29 12.69 5.99
CA ASP A 125 3.08 12.87 7.22
C ASP A 125 4.06 11.71 7.41
N VAL A 126 5.33 12.02 7.69
CA VAL A 126 6.38 11.02 7.88
C VAL A 126 6.12 10.12 9.09
N CYS A 127 5.56 10.66 10.18
CA CYS A 127 5.24 9.85 11.36
C CYS A 127 4.15 8.82 11.03
N HIS A 128 3.16 9.22 10.24
CA HIS A 128 2.11 8.31 9.78
C HIS A 128 2.64 7.24 8.82
N ARG A 129 3.64 7.55 7.98
CA ARG A 129 4.33 6.55 7.14
C ARG A 129 5.10 5.54 7.99
N VAL A 130 5.78 6.01 9.04
CA VAL A 130 6.45 5.13 10.03
C VAL A 130 5.44 4.25 10.76
N ASN A 131 4.30 4.81 11.19
CA ASN A 131 3.23 4.04 11.83
C ASN A 131 2.69 2.94 10.91
N LEU A 132 2.43 3.25 9.63
CA LEU A 132 2.01 2.25 8.64
C LEU A 132 2.95 1.05 8.61
N LEU A 133 4.26 1.29 8.49
CA LEU A 133 5.26 0.23 8.40
C LEU A 133 5.40 -0.54 9.72
N ARG A 134 5.38 0.17 10.85
CA ARG A 134 5.42 -0.44 12.19
C ARG A 134 4.21 -1.37 12.39
N HIS A 135 3.00 -0.92 12.09
CA HIS A 135 1.79 -1.72 12.24
C HIS A 135 1.74 -2.89 11.24
N ALA A 136 2.25 -2.71 10.02
CA ALA A 136 2.42 -3.81 9.08
C ALA A 136 3.31 -4.91 9.67
N ARG A 137 4.44 -4.53 10.28
CA ARG A 137 5.35 -5.46 10.94
C ARG A 137 4.72 -6.13 12.18
N GLU A 138 4.03 -5.37 13.04
CA GLU A 138 3.39 -5.88 14.25
C GLU A 138 2.29 -6.91 13.96
N ASN A 139 1.65 -6.82 12.81
CA ASN A 139 0.64 -7.78 12.37
C ASN A 139 1.22 -9.02 11.67
N LEU A 140 2.52 -9.01 11.32
CA LEU A 140 3.21 -10.17 10.79
C LEU A 140 3.65 -11.13 11.91
N ARG A 141 3.60 -12.44 11.64
CA ARG A 141 4.30 -13.41 12.46
C ARG A 141 5.82 -13.23 12.37
N PRO A 142 6.61 -13.72 13.33
CA PRO A 142 8.07 -13.78 13.19
C PRO A 142 8.47 -14.46 11.87
N GLY A 143 9.34 -13.81 11.09
CA GLY A 143 9.73 -14.25 9.75
C GLY A 143 8.66 -14.13 8.68
N GLY A 144 7.52 -13.50 8.98
CA GLY A 144 6.50 -13.15 7.99
C GLY A 144 7.01 -12.14 6.97
N ARG A 145 6.38 -12.05 5.80
CA ARG A 145 6.90 -11.27 4.66
C ARG A 145 6.00 -10.08 4.33
N LEU A 146 6.61 -8.95 4.00
CA LEU A 146 5.94 -7.76 3.48
C LEU A 146 6.25 -7.62 1.98
N PHE A 147 5.20 -7.32 1.19
CA PHE A 147 5.32 -6.70 -0.11
C PHE A 147 4.77 -5.26 -0.02
N LEU A 148 5.58 -4.30 -0.43
CA LEU A 148 5.21 -2.90 -0.45
C LEU A 148 5.49 -2.32 -1.84
N SER A 149 4.56 -1.54 -2.41
CA SER A 149 4.87 -0.69 -3.56
C SER A 149 4.70 0.77 -3.20
N ALA A 150 5.55 1.61 -3.80
CA ALA A 150 5.54 3.05 -3.61
C ALA A 150 5.82 3.78 -4.94
N SER A 151 5.38 5.03 -5.04
CA SER A 151 5.78 5.91 -6.13
C SER A 151 7.23 6.34 -5.94
N GLY A 152 8.04 6.21 -6.98
CA GLY A 152 9.44 6.60 -6.98
C GLY A 152 9.66 8.03 -7.46
N VAL A 153 10.75 8.68 -7.01
CA VAL A 153 11.17 9.99 -7.51
C VAL A 153 11.41 9.91 -9.02
N SER A 154 10.73 10.74 -9.78
CA SER A 154 10.60 10.60 -11.24
C SER A 154 11.01 11.85 -12.04
N ASP A 155 11.62 12.85 -11.40
CA ASP A 155 12.02 14.12 -12.01
C ASP A 155 13.07 13.95 -13.12
N THR A 156 13.89 12.90 -13.06
CA THR A 156 14.90 12.58 -14.08
C THR A 156 14.32 12.04 -15.39
N ILE A 157 13.11 11.48 -15.35
CA ILE A 157 12.45 10.91 -16.54
C ILE A 157 11.21 11.69 -16.96
N ASN A 158 10.72 12.59 -16.09
CA ASN A 158 9.56 13.43 -16.34
C ASN A 158 9.75 14.79 -15.66
N ALA A 159 10.08 15.81 -16.43
CA ALA A 159 10.28 17.17 -15.93
C ALA A 159 9.04 17.76 -15.22
N GLY A 160 7.84 17.25 -15.52
CA GLY A 160 6.62 17.66 -14.85
C GLY A 160 6.65 17.37 -13.35
N TYR A 161 7.30 16.27 -12.92
CA TYR A 161 7.47 15.99 -11.50
C TYR A 161 8.46 16.94 -10.83
N ALA A 162 9.54 17.35 -11.53
CA ALA A 162 10.46 18.34 -10.98
C ALA A 162 9.76 19.66 -10.66
N LEU A 163 8.85 20.11 -11.56
CA LEU A 163 8.05 21.31 -11.34
C LEU A 163 7.08 21.13 -10.17
N LEU A 164 6.34 20.01 -10.11
CA LEU A 164 5.42 19.72 -9.01
C LEU A 164 6.13 19.74 -7.65
N TYR A 165 7.32 19.13 -7.55
CA TYR A 165 8.09 19.12 -6.30
C TYR A 165 8.53 20.54 -5.92
N ALA A 166 8.99 21.34 -6.89
CA ALA A 166 9.44 22.71 -6.63
C ALA A 166 8.29 23.62 -6.20
N ASP A 167 7.16 23.57 -6.92
CA ASP A 167 6.00 24.44 -6.71
C ASP A 167 5.31 24.15 -5.37
N ASP A 168 5.23 22.88 -4.99
CA ASP A 168 4.51 22.47 -3.77
C ASP A 168 5.41 22.37 -2.52
N LEU A 169 6.74 22.44 -2.65
CA LEU A 169 7.66 22.40 -1.50
C LEU A 169 7.33 23.43 -0.41
N PRO A 170 6.97 24.71 -0.73
CA PRO A 170 6.59 25.68 0.29
C PRO A 170 5.31 25.32 1.05
N LEU A 171 4.45 24.47 0.47
CA LEU A 171 3.16 24.06 1.04
C LEU A 171 3.29 22.77 1.82
N THR A 172 4.11 21.82 1.33
CA THR A 172 4.29 20.50 1.94
C THR A 172 5.42 20.48 2.97
N GLY A 173 6.41 21.36 2.82
CA GLY A 173 7.60 21.40 3.66
C GLY A 173 8.54 20.19 3.47
N GLU A 174 8.25 19.29 2.53
CA GLU A 174 8.96 18.03 2.33
C GLU A 174 9.34 17.85 0.86
N ARG A 175 10.61 17.46 0.60
CA ARG A 175 11.10 17.18 -0.76
C ARG A 175 10.37 15.99 -1.35
N HIS A 176 10.21 16.01 -2.68
CA HIS A 176 9.51 14.98 -3.46
C HIS A 176 8.04 14.76 -3.07
N THR A 177 7.47 15.72 -2.31
CA THR A 177 6.06 15.71 -1.92
C THR A 177 5.32 16.81 -2.67
N TYR A 178 4.15 16.47 -3.19
CA TYR A 178 3.30 17.41 -3.92
C TYR A 178 1.81 17.17 -3.64
N LEU A 179 0.99 18.14 -4.00
CA LEU A 179 -0.46 18.10 -3.86
C LEU A 179 -1.08 17.57 -5.17
N SER A 180 -1.62 16.38 -5.15
CA SER A 180 -2.40 15.84 -6.27
C SER A 180 -3.67 16.66 -6.45
N ARG A 181 -3.91 17.15 -7.67
CA ARG A 181 -5.05 18.01 -8.02
C ARG A 181 -5.88 17.40 -9.13
N ASN A 182 -7.19 17.71 -9.14
CA ASN A 182 -8.02 17.40 -10.30
C ASN A 182 -7.86 18.44 -11.41
N ASP A 183 -8.54 18.24 -12.53
CA ASP A 183 -8.48 19.12 -13.71
C ASP A 183 -8.93 20.56 -13.44
N ARG A 184 -9.62 20.81 -12.33
CA ARG A 184 -10.06 22.14 -11.87
C ARG A 184 -9.09 22.78 -10.87
N GLY A 185 -7.92 22.16 -10.65
CA GLY A 185 -6.92 22.62 -9.70
C GLY A 185 -7.25 22.36 -8.21
N LYS A 186 -8.37 21.72 -7.90
CA LYS A 186 -8.71 21.36 -6.51
C LYS A 186 -7.78 20.27 -6.01
N VAL A 187 -7.14 20.53 -4.85
CA VAL A 187 -6.33 19.53 -4.15
C VAL A 187 -7.22 18.35 -3.74
N LEU A 188 -6.77 17.17 -4.07
CA LEU A 188 -7.41 15.90 -3.73
C LEU A 188 -6.73 15.25 -2.52
N TYR A 189 -5.42 15.12 -2.56
CA TYR A 189 -4.59 14.52 -1.51
C TYR A 189 -3.11 14.85 -1.71
N VAL A 190 -2.31 14.55 -0.71
CA VAL A 190 -0.85 14.64 -0.76
C VAL A 190 -0.28 13.39 -1.40
N THR A 191 0.76 13.54 -2.22
CA THR A 191 1.53 12.42 -2.77
C THR A 191 3.01 12.62 -2.45
N HIS A 192 3.65 11.59 -1.94
CA HIS A 192 5.09 11.54 -1.69
C HIS A 192 5.74 10.49 -2.60
N HIS A 193 6.83 10.87 -3.25
CA HIS A 193 7.66 9.99 -4.06
C HIS A 193 8.95 9.67 -3.31
N PHE A 194 9.26 8.40 -3.21
CA PHE A 194 10.39 7.87 -2.44
C PHE A 194 11.65 7.73 -3.30
N THR A 195 12.80 7.97 -2.70
CA THR A 195 14.05 7.39 -3.17
C THR A 195 14.18 5.95 -2.64
N VAL A 196 15.04 5.14 -3.28
CA VAL A 196 15.34 3.78 -2.79
C VAL A 196 15.92 3.82 -1.38
N ASP A 197 16.87 4.74 -1.13
CA ASP A 197 17.52 4.88 0.17
C ASP A 197 16.55 5.27 1.28
N GLU A 198 15.64 6.21 1.00
CA GLU A 198 14.61 6.63 1.94
C GLU A 198 13.69 5.47 2.32
N LEU A 199 13.14 4.76 1.31
CA LEU A 199 12.24 3.64 1.55
C LEU A 199 12.94 2.52 2.32
N THR A 200 14.19 2.20 1.98
CA THR A 200 15.02 1.22 2.68
C THR A 200 15.22 1.61 4.15
N THR A 201 15.59 2.87 4.40
CA THR A 201 15.80 3.40 5.77
C THR A 201 14.51 3.31 6.60
N LEU A 202 13.36 3.62 6.03
CA LEU A 202 12.07 3.51 6.73
C LEU A 202 11.73 2.06 7.07
N LEU A 203 11.98 1.12 6.16
CA LEU A 203 11.75 -0.31 6.39
C LEU A 203 12.69 -0.86 7.48
N GLU A 204 13.97 -0.50 7.46
CA GLU A 204 14.93 -0.87 8.51
C GLU A 204 14.52 -0.33 9.88
N ALA A 205 14.12 0.96 9.95
CA ALA A 205 13.67 1.61 11.17
C ALA A 205 12.37 0.97 11.72
N ALA A 206 11.50 0.47 10.85
CA ALA A 206 10.30 -0.28 11.24
C ALA A 206 10.59 -1.70 11.73
N GLY A 207 11.84 -2.18 11.63
CA GLY A 207 12.26 -3.49 12.13
C GLY A 207 12.14 -4.62 11.12
N PHE A 208 12.22 -4.31 9.83
CA PHE A 208 12.36 -5.31 8.77
C PHE A 208 13.83 -5.61 8.48
N ASP A 209 14.08 -6.78 7.91
CA ASP A 209 15.36 -7.23 7.34
C ASP A 209 15.16 -7.92 5.99
N GLU A 210 16.23 -8.43 5.40
CA GLU A 210 16.22 -9.01 4.05
C GLU A 210 15.53 -8.08 3.03
N ILE A 211 15.78 -6.78 3.13
CA ILE A 211 15.10 -5.76 2.31
C ILE A 211 15.67 -5.77 0.90
N SER A 212 14.79 -5.94 -0.08
CA SER A 212 15.09 -5.78 -1.50
C SER A 212 14.15 -4.74 -2.09
N VAL A 213 14.69 -3.72 -2.76
CA VAL A 213 13.91 -2.67 -3.44
C VAL A 213 14.29 -2.64 -4.91
N VAL A 214 13.30 -2.86 -5.78
CA VAL A 214 13.45 -2.79 -7.24
C VAL A 214 12.75 -1.54 -7.75
N THR A 215 13.39 -0.83 -8.69
CA THR A 215 12.81 0.35 -9.36
C THR A 215 12.38 -0.02 -10.76
N GLU A 216 11.12 0.26 -11.09
CA GLU A 216 10.56 0.05 -12.42
C GLU A 216 10.06 1.35 -13.04
N ARG A 217 10.24 1.48 -14.35
CA ARG A 217 9.69 2.58 -15.14
C ARG A 217 8.39 2.13 -15.77
N GLU A 218 7.29 2.75 -15.38
CA GLU A 218 5.95 2.38 -15.82
C GLU A 218 5.13 3.62 -16.21
N ALA A 219 3.94 3.42 -16.76
CA ALA A 219 2.96 4.48 -16.92
C ALA A 219 2.51 5.00 -15.55
N SER A 220 2.44 6.31 -15.39
CA SER A 220 1.90 6.92 -14.17
C SER A 220 0.45 6.49 -13.96
N SER A 221 0.08 6.09 -12.76
CA SER A 221 -1.28 5.66 -12.44
C SER A 221 -2.34 6.76 -12.63
N ARG A 222 -1.95 8.03 -12.60
CA ARG A 222 -2.84 9.18 -12.81
C ARG A 222 -2.70 9.87 -14.15
N ARG A 223 -1.58 9.68 -14.82
CA ARG A 223 -1.24 10.26 -16.12
C ARG A 223 -0.69 9.16 -17.02
N PRO A 224 -1.56 8.30 -17.57
CA PRO A 224 -1.14 7.09 -18.28
C PRO A 224 -0.20 7.36 -19.47
N ASP A 225 -0.24 8.57 -20.02
CA ASP A 225 0.64 8.99 -21.12
C ASP A 225 2.02 9.46 -20.65
N GLU A 226 2.23 9.54 -19.34
CA GLU A 226 3.48 9.95 -18.71
C GLU A 226 4.16 8.78 -18.01
N ALA A 227 5.49 8.71 -18.12
CA ALA A 227 6.27 7.72 -17.38
C ALA A 227 6.54 8.18 -15.94
N ALA A 228 6.56 7.23 -15.01
CA ALA A 228 6.98 7.41 -13.63
C ALA A 228 7.78 6.20 -13.16
N TYR A 229 8.60 6.38 -12.12
CA TYR A 229 9.21 5.27 -11.40
C TYR A 229 8.25 4.76 -10.31
N PHE A 230 8.25 3.43 -10.16
CA PHE A 230 7.64 2.74 -9.03
C PHE A 230 8.71 1.92 -8.31
N LEU A 231 8.62 1.88 -7.00
CA LEU A 231 9.47 1.06 -6.15
C LEU A 231 8.66 -0.14 -5.65
N TYR A 232 9.26 -1.32 -5.78
CA TYR A 232 8.71 -2.57 -5.27
C TYR A 232 9.65 -3.11 -4.21
N ALA A 233 9.21 -3.10 -2.96
CA ALA A 233 9.97 -3.59 -1.84
C ALA A 233 9.45 -4.92 -1.33
N THR A 234 10.35 -5.85 -1.06
CA THR A 234 10.08 -7.09 -0.33
C THR A 234 11.00 -7.14 0.89
N CYS A 235 10.49 -7.60 2.01
CA CYS A 235 11.29 -7.74 3.24
C CYS A 235 10.67 -8.75 4.21
N ARG A 236 11.40 -9.09 5.27
CA ARG A 236 10.97 -9.97 6.35
C ARG A 236 10.82 -9.23 7.66
N SER A 237 9.84 -9.63 8.46
CA SER A 237 9.76 -9.24 9.88
C SER A 237 10.90 -9.91 10.64
N LYS A 238 11.70 -9.13 11.37
CA LYS A 238 12.76 -9.66 12.27
C LYS A 238 12.15 -10.68 13.25
N GLN A 239 12.93 -11.72 13.53
CA GLN A 239 12.58 -12.74 14.52
C GLN A 239 12.54 -12.19 15.94
#